data_1b7c2d9be7818dbd1c5e730dcdbd811d
#
_entry.id   1b7c2d9be7818dbd1c5e730dcdbd811d
#
_cell.length_a   1.000
_cell.length_b   1.000
_cell.length_c   1.000
_cell.angle_alpha   90.00
_cell.angle_beta   90.00
_cell.angle_gamma   90.00
#
_symmetry.space_group_name_H-M   'P 1'
#
loop_
_entity.id
_entity.type
_entity.pdbx_description
1 polymer ?
#
loop_
_entity_poly.entity_id
_entity_poly.type
_entity_poly.pdbx_seq_one_letter_code
_entity_poly.pdbx_strand_id
1 'polypeptide(L)'
;MSYQQMAVPPRSAHLWRYTPWPRIHPTKVEELPDADGISFTVEGQDEASFTRADISADIARVFLKELKGSSQRLNINGTGETIHVHARASGHIAVGHLDLNVKGDATVVVHLTGESGWCGLHITGTVHPNANLGFGFINELDANTKLLRCDDWIVERDASFESATLSVGGFNCKSDLRTTLNGTGSSIRQAVTSHGQGARHDDHHIEIHHLHGHTDSDLVTNAACSGSSHFVATGLLTIAEGADGSDAGQVFRNLLLSEKARAEAIPELEVLADDVSAAHGAASAPIDPSQLHYLMSRGLSLEESESMIVNGFLIDAFSNLKNDALTEQVRTRLTVHLECELKR
;
A
#
# COMPACT_ATOMS: atom_id res chain seq x y z
N MET A 1 7.75 -25.29 -4.54
CA MET A 1 6.71 -25.49 -5.60
C MET A 1 6.92 -24.40 -6.64
N SER A 2 6.99 -24.74 -7.92
CA SER A 2 7.10 -23.71 -8.98
C SER A 2 5.73 -23.11 -9.28
N TYR A 3 5.74 -21.89 -9.86
CA TYR A 3 4.51 -21.20 -10.26
C TYR A 3 3.59 -22.08 -11.12
N GLN A 4 4.13 -22.78 -12.10
CA GLN A 4 3.37 -23.66 -12.98
C GLN A 4 2.72 -24.88 -12.30
N GLN A 5 3.12 -25.20 -11.07
CA GLN A 5 2.53 -26.28 -10.26
C GLN A 5 1.45 -25.76 -9.30
N MET A 6 1.26 -24.44 -9.22
CA MET A 6 0.27 -23.83 -8.35
C MET A 6 -1.11 -23.83 -8.99
N ALA A 7 -2.13 -24.14 -8.19
CA ALA A 7 -3.50 -23.98 -8.63
C ALA A 7 -3.88 -22.50 -8.69
N VAL A 8 -4.55 -22.11 -9.77
CA VAL A 8 -5.12 -20.75 -9.88
C VAL A 8 -6.15 -20.58 -8.76
N PRO A 9 -6.02 -19.57 -7.91
CA PRO A 9 -6.94 -19.37 -6.80
C PRO A 9 -8.37 -19.07 -7.31
N PRO A 10 -9.39 -19.66 -6.67
CA PRO A 10 -10.78 -19.40 -7.04
C PRO A 10 -11.18 -17.97 -6.62
N ARG A 11 -12.17 -17.40 -7.29
CA ARG A 11 -12.75 -16.09 -6.90
C ARG A 11 -13.40 -16.08 -5.51
N SER A 12 -13.63 -17.22 -4.92
CA SER A 12 -14.09 -17.35 -3.53
C SER A 12 -12.96 -17.10 -2.52
N ALA A 13 -11.69 -17.21 -2.93
CA ALA A 13 -10.57 -16.83 -2.08
C ALA A 13 -10.60 -15.31 -1.86
N HIS A 14 -10.55 -14.89 -0.59
CA HIS A 14 -10.74 -13.49 -0.19
C HIS A 14 -9.80 -12.53 -0.92
N LEU A 15 -8.50 -12.82 -0.94
CA LEU A 15 -7.47 -12.06 -1.62
C LEU A 15 -7.77 -11.83 -3.13
N TRP A 16 -8.44 -12.78 -3.79
CA TRP A 16 -8.65 -12.79 -5.25
C TRP A 16 -10.10 -12.53 -5.67
N ARG A 17 -10.94 -12.13 -4.73
CA ARG A 17 -12.38 -11.94 -4.96
C ARG A 17 -12.68 -10.80 -5.93
N TYR A 18 -12.04 -9.66 -5.74
CA TYR A 18 -12.30 -8.42 -6.49
C TYR A 18 -11.38 -8.25 -7.68
N THR A 19 -10.14 -8.70 -7.54
CA THR A 19 -9.16 -8.78 -8.64
C THR A 19 -8.70 -10.22 -8.80
N PRO A 20 -9.44 -11.07 -9.54
CA PRO A 20 -9.04 -12.45 -9.78
C PRO A 20 -7.68 -12.55 -10.46
N TRP A 21 -6.89 -13.59 -10.12
CA TRP A 21 -5.56 -13.78 -10.66
C TRP A 21 -5.47 -13.62 -12.19
N PRO A 22 -6.39 -14.20 -13.01
CA PRO A 22 -6.34 -14.02 -14.46
C PRO A 22 -6.53 -12.57 -14.94
N ARG A 23 -7.13 -11.70 -14.12
CA ARG A 23 -7.35 -10.28 -14.47
C ARG A 23 -6.07 -9.45 -14.27
N ILE A 24 -5.28 -9.78 -13.27
CA ILE A 24 -4.05 -9.06 -12.95
C ILE A 24 -2.81 -9.68 -13.60
N HIS A 25 -2.82 -10.96 -13.95
CA HIS A 25 -1.72 -11.62 -14.64
C HIS A 25 -1.38 -10.91 -15.98
N PRO A 26 -0.10 -10.72 -16.34
CA PRO A 26 0.28 -9.96 -17.53
C PRO A 26 -0.07 -10.64 -18.85
N THR A 27 -0.07 -11.98 -18.87
CA THR A 27 -0.32 -12.82 -20.04
C THR A 27 -1.36 -13.89 -19.71
N LYS A 28 -1.25 -15.10 -20.25
CA LYS A 28 -2.08 -16.23 -19.83
C LYS A 28 -1.54 -16.83 -18.54
N VAL A 29 -2.43 -17.28 -17.65
CA VAL A 29 -2.08 -17.75 -16.30
C VAL A 29 -1.15 -18.96 -16.27
N GLU A 30 -1.02 -19.71 -17.37
CA GLU A 30 -0.09 -20.84 -17.47
C GLU A 30 1.32 -20.44 -17.90
N GLU A 31 1.49 -19.17 -18.28
CA GLU A 31 2.74 -18.65 -18.83
C GLU A 31 3.60 -18.01 -17.72
N LEU A 32 4.90 -18.12 -17.87
CA LEU A 32 5.89 -17.34 -17.13
C LEU A 32 6.64 -16.48 -18.17
N PRO A 33 6.16 -15.25 -18.42
CA PRO A 33 6.72 -14.41 -19.49
C PRO A 33 8.11 -13.89 -19.11
N ASP A 34 8.89 -13.51 -20.12
CA ASP A 34 10.09 -12.71 -19.90
C ASP A 34 9.69 -11.31 -19.42
N ALA A 35 10.50 -10.76 -18.52
CA ALA A 35 10.28 -9.46 -17.93
C ALA A 35 11.56 -8.61 -17.97
N ASP A 36 11.36 -7.31 -18.15
CA ASP A 36 12.40 -6.32 -17.96
C ASP A 36 12.56 -6.00 -16.47
N GLY A 37 13.72 -5.47 -16.08
CA GLY A 37 13.95 -5.01 -14.71
C GLY A 37 13.36 -3.61 -14.48
N ILE A 38 12.81 -3.36 -13.28
CA ILE A 38 12.56 -2.00 -12.79
C ILE A 38 13.92 -1.35 -12.52
N SER A 39 14.14 -0.16 -13.06
CA SER A 39 15.34 0.61 -12.72
C SER A 39 15.18 1.23 -11.33
N PHE A 40 16.04 0.83 -10.39
CA PHE A 40 16.12 1.45 -9.07
C PHE A 40 17.28 2.46 -9.04
N THR A 41 17.00 3.67 -8.57
CA THR A 41 18.02 4.68 -8.28
C THR A 41 17.86 5.09 -6.83
N VAL A 42 18.92 4.95 -6.05
CA VAL A 42 18.96 5.30 -4.63
C VAL A 42 20.10 6.30 -4.44
N GLU A 43 19.81 7.45 -3.88
CA GLU A 43 20.82 8.46 -3.63
C GLU A 43 21.87 7.93 -2.64
N GLY A 44 23.14 7.91 -3.07
CA GLY A 44 24.28 7.55 -2.22
C GLY A 44 24.50 6.05 -1.96
N GLN A 45 23.85 5.14 -2.68
CA GLN A 45 24.06 3.70 -2.54
C GLN A 45 24.25 3.00 -3.89
N ASP A 46 25.15 2.00 -3.92
CA ASP A 46 25.36 1.13 -5.07
C ASP A 46 24.31 0.01 -5.11
N GLU A 47 24.00 -0.49 -6.31
CA GLU A 47 23.12 -1.65 -6.51
C GLU A 47 23.72 -2.89 -5.82
N ALA A 48 22.92 -3.56 -5.00
CA ALA A 48 23.29 -4.80 -4.33
C ALA A 48 22.30 -5.90 -4.69
N SER A 49 22.78 -6.95 -5.34
CA SER A 49 21.98 -8.16 -5.54
C SER A 49 21.85 -8.97 -4.25
N PHE A 50 20.70 -9.60 -4.03
CA PHE A 50 20.48 -10.48 -2.89
C PHE A 50 19.65 -11.71 -3.26
N THR A 51 19.82 -12.78 -2.48
CA THR A 51 18.95 -13.95 -2.56
C THR A 51 17.77 -13.75 -1.62
N ARG A 52 16.55 -13.88 -2.13
CA ARG A 52 15.32 -13.69 -1.36
C ARG A 52 15.07 -14.83 -0.39
N ALA A 53 14.57 -14.48 0.78
CA ALA A 53 13.95 -15.43 1.69
C ALA A 53 12.61 -15.95 1.13
N ASP A 54 12.25 -17.19 1.46
CA ASP A 54 10.91 -17.72 1.19
C ASP A 54 9.95 -17.23 2.30
N ILE A 55 9.19 -16.18 2.02
CA ILE A 55 8.32 -15.55 3.02
C ILE A 55 6.89 -16.06 2.92
N SER A 56 6.41 -16.36 1.72
CA SER A 56 5.04 -16.86 1.51
C SER A 56 4.97 -17.75 0.26
N ALA A 57 4.09 -18.74 0.29
CA ALA A 57 3.89 -19.68 -0.81
C ALA A 57 2.64 -19.35 -1.66
N ASP A 58 2.13 -18.12 -1.63
CA ASP A 58 1.01 -17.76 -2.48
C ASP A 58 1.42 -17.53 -3.94
N ILE A 59 0.43 -17.59 -4.82
CA ILE A 59 0.66 -17.57 -6.27
C ILE A 59 1.32 -16.27 -6.75
N ALA A 60 0.98 -15.11 -6.18
CA ALA A 60 1.54 -13.83 -6.61
C ALA A 60 3.02 -13.71 -6.26
N ARG A 61 3.39 -14.08 -5.03
CA ARG A 61 4.77 -14.03 -4.55
C ARG A 61 5.66 -15.02 -5.28
N VAL A 62 5.16 -16.24 -5.51
CA VAL A 62 5.88 -17.26 -6.29
C VAL A 62 6.06 -16.79 -7.74
N PHE A 63 5.01 -16.22 -8.35
CA PHE A 63 5.09 -15.66 -9.70
C PHE A 63 6.14 -14.55 -9.81
N LEU A 64 6.08 -13.55 -8.92
CA LEU A 64 7.06 -12.45 -8.88
C LEU A 64 8.49 -12.95 -8.63
N LYS A 65 8.65 -13.99 -7.79
CA LYS A 65 9.96 -14.59 -7.51
C LYS A 65 10.56 -15.28 -8.74
N GLU A 66 9.75 -15.96 -9.55
CA GLU A 66 10.21 -16.69 -10.73
C GLU A 66 10.43 -15.79 -11.94
N LEU A 67 9.76 -14.64 -12.01
CA LEU A 67 10.04 -13.65 -13.05
C LEU A 67 11.44 -13.05 -12.87
N LYS A 68 12.19 -12.98 -13.97
CA LYS A 68 13.49 -12.33 -13.99
C LYS A 68 13.29 -10.82 -13.96
N GLY A 69 13.70 -10.19 -12.88
CA GLY A 69 13.62 -8.75 -12.70
C GLY A 69 14.86 -8.20 -12.01
N SER A 70 14.90 -6.90 -11.79
CA SER A 70 15.95 -6.26 -10.99
C SER A 70 15.73 -6.50 -9.49
N SER A 71 16.80 -6.39 -8.72
CA SER A 71 16.75 -6.52 -7.26
C SER A 71 17.63 -5.46 -6.62
N GLN A 72 17.11 -4.77 -5.61
CA GLN A 72 17.81 -3.77 -4.83
C GLN A 72 17.67 -4.09 -3.34
N ARG A 73 18.78 -4.09 -2.60
CA ARG A 73 18.78 -4.20 -1.13
C ARG A 73 19.31 -2.95 -0.49
N LEU A 74 18.62 -2.48 0.55
CA LEU A 74 19.04 -1.39 1.39
C LEU A 74 19.35 -1.91 2.81
N ASN A 75 20.60 -1.75 3.24
CA ASN A 75 21.00 -2.00 4.63
C ASN A 75 21.10 -0.65 5.33
N ILE A 76 20.19 -0.37 6.24
CA ILE A 76 20.02 0.94 6.86
C ILE A 76 20.36 0.81 8.35
N ASN A 77 21.40 1.50 8.79
CA ASN A 77 21.87 1.49 10.19
C ASN A 77 21.48 2.75 10.98
N GLY A 78 20.48 3.45 10.51
CA GLY A 78 20.06 4.76 11.00
C GLY A 78 20.62 5.89 10.13
N THR A 79 19.73 6.75 9.64
CA THR A 79 20.08 7.94 8.87
C THR A 79 19.24 9.09 9.41
N GLY A 80 19.82 10.27 9.55
CA GLY A 80 19.06 11.50 9.90
C GLY A 80 18.31 12.08 8.71
N GLU A 81 18.45 11.51 7.51
CA GLU A 81 17.88 12.00 6.25
C GLU A 81 16.94 10.99 5.63
N THR A 82 15.97 11.48 4.85
CA THR A 82 15.06 10.64 4.09
C THR A 82 15.78 10.02 2.89
N ILE A 83 15.71 8.70 2.77
CA ILE A 83 16.23 7.94 1.62
C ILE A 83 15.16 7.89 0.54
N HIS A 84 15.44 8.46 -0.62
CA HIS A 84 14.57 8.38 -1.79
C HIS A 84 14.98 7.22 -2.70
N VAL A 85 14.03 6.33 -2.98
CA VAL A 85 14.17 5.23 -3.93
C VAL A 85 13.31 5.53 -5.14
N HIS A 86 13.94 5.88 -6.25
CA HIS A 86 13.24 6.06 -7.51
C HIS A 86 13.18 4.72 -8.25
N ALA A 87 11.97 4.15 -8.33
CA ALA A 87 11.67 2.92 -9.05
C ALA A 87 10.98 3.28 -10.36
N ARG A 88 11.60 2.98 -11.50
CA ARG A 88 11.04 3.30 -12.81
C ARG A 88 10.74 2.03 -13.60
N ALA A 89 9.45 1.81 -13.89
CA ALA A 89 8.98 0.77 -14.77
C ALA A 89 9.09 1.19 -16.24
N SER A 90 9.50 0.27 -17.10
CA SER A 90 9.57 0.48 -18.55
C SER A 90 9.40 -0.84 -19.30
N GLY A 91 9.13 -0.77 -20.59
CA GLY A 91 8.93 -1.96 -21.41
C GLY A 91 7.52 -2.55 -21.31
N HIS A 92 7.36 -3.81 -21.72
CA HIS A 92 6.05 -4.44 -21.73
C HIS A 92 5.66 -5.03 -20.37
N ILE A 93 6.59 -5.71 -19.72
CA ILE A 93 6.46 -6.31 -18.39
C ILE A 93 7.69 -5.92 -17.59
N ALA A 94 7.52 -5.10 -16.56
CA ALA A 94 8.60 -4.68 -15.68
C ALA A 94 8.48 -5.34 -14.32
N VAL A 95 9.59 -5.89 -13.79
CA VAL A 95 9.60 -6.58 -12.48
C VAL A 95 10.75 -6.08 -11.62
N GLY A 96 10.44 -5.82 -10.36
CA GLY A 96 11.42 -5.38 -9.38
C GLY A 96 11.23 -6.02 -8.01
N HIS A 97 12.32 -6.07 -7.28
CA HIS A 97 12.38 -6.59 -5.92
C HIS A 97 13.20 -5.64 -5.07
N LEU A 98 12.59 -5.13 -4.00
CA LEU A 98 13.22 -4.22 -3.06
C LEU A 98 13.25 -4.89 -1.69
N ASP A 99 14.42 -4.95 -1.06
CA ASP A 99 14.59 -5.51 0.28
C ASP A 99 15.20 -4.48 1.23
N LEU A 100 14.57 -4.26 2.38
CA LEU A 100 14.99 -3.28 3.38
C LEU A 100 15.37 -3.99 4.69
N ASN A 101 16.61 -3.81 5.11
CA ASN A 101 17.12 -4.33 6.37
C ASN A 101 17.47 -3.16 7.29
N VAL A 102 16.57 -2.85 8.26
CA VAL A 102 16.61 -1.60 9.03
C VAL A 102 17.01 -1.86 10.47
N LYS A 103 18.15 -1.30 10.90
CA LYS A 103 18.74 -1.48 12.24
C LYS A 103 18.77 -0.22 13.09
N GLY A 104 18.16 0.85 12.64
CA GLY A 104 18.10 2.13 13.36
C GLY A 104 16.95 2.98 12.82
N ASP A 105 16.89 4.23 13.22
CA ASP A 105 15.83 5.15 12.80
C ASP A 105 16.04 5.60 11.36
N ALA A 106 15.01 5.46 10.52
CA ALA A 106 15.08 5.81 9.11
C ALA A 106 13.73 6.23 8.54
N THR A 107 13.78 7.06 7.50
CA THR A 107 12.65 7.32 6.61
C THR A 107 13.04 6.92 5.18
N VAL A 108 12.24 6.08 4.54
CA VAL A 108 12.46 5.64 3.14
C VAL A 108 11.22 5.95 2.33
N VAL A 109 11.37 6.60 1.19
CA VAL A 109 10.24 6.90 0.29
C VAL A 109 10.52 6.32 -1.09
N VAL A 110 9.68 5.38 -1.50
CA VAL A 110 9.72 4.74 -2.82
C VAL A 110 8.78 5.48 -3.77
N HIS A 111 9.33 6.05 -4.83
CA HIS A 111 8.58 6.65 -5.93
C HIS A 111 8.53 5.69 -7.11
N LEU A 112 7.38 5.07 -7.33
CA LEU A 112 7.14 4.18 -8.48
C LEU A 112 6.52 4.97 -9.61
N THR A 113 7.26 5.09 -10.71
CA THR A 113 6.89 5.86 -11.90
C THR A 113 7.16 5.08 -13.19
N GLY A 114 6.80 5.66 -14.30
CA GLY A 114 7.09 5.13 -15.64
C GLY A 114 5.90 4.53 -16.33
N GLU A 115 6.11 4.10 -17.57
CA GLU A 115 5.13 3.51 -18.46
C GLU A 115 5.53 2.07 -18.79
N SER A 116 4.62 1.15 -18.52
CA SER A 116 4.78 -0.28 -18.81
C SER A 116 3.40 -0.88 -19.05
N GLY A 117 3.31 -1.95 -19.81
CA GLY A 117 2.03 -2.67 -19.95
C GLY A 117 1.62 -3.33 -18.62
N TRP A 118 2.62 -3.80 -17.87
CA TRP A 118 2.44 -4.42 -16.56
C TRP A 118 3.68 -4.22 -15.68
N CYS A 119 3.44 -3.94 -14.41
CA CYS A 119 4.48 -3.75 -13.40
C CYS A 119 4.26 -4.69 -12.22
N GLY A 120 5.25 -5.50 -11.89
CA GLY A 120 5.30 -6.34 -10.71
C GLY A 120 6.35 -5.85 -9.72
N LEU A 121 5.96 -5.59 -8.49
CA LEU A 121 6.89 -5.15 -7.46
C LEU A 121 6.71 -5.97 -6.19
N HIS A 122 7.79 -6.59 -5.72
CA HIS A 122 7.83 -7.27 -4.44
C HIS A 122 8.75 -6.52 -3.49
N ILE A 123 8.20 -6.05 -2.37
CA ILE A 123 8.93 -5.36 -1.32
C ILE A 123 9.00 -6.28 -0.11
N THR A 124 10.19 -6.48 0.41
CA THR A 124 10.41 -7.21 1.67
C THR A 124 11.15 -6.32 2.64
N GLY A 125 10.90 -6.48 3.92
CA GLY A 125 11.63 -5.70 4.90
C GLY A 125 11.63 -6.29 6.31
N THR A 126 12.71 -6.02 7.04
CA THR A 126 12.82 -6.32 8.46
C THR A 126 13.19 -5.06 9.22
N VAL A 127 12.34 -4.69 10.17
CA VAL A 127 12.61 -3.63 11.14
C VAL A 127 13.12 -4.31 12.40
N HIS A 128 14.43 -4.22 12.63
CA HIS A 128 15.12 -4.91 13.72
C HIS A 128 14.76 -4.34 15.10
N PRO A 129 15.10 -5.05 16.21
CA PRO A 129 14.72 -4.62 17.54
C PRO A 129 15.12 -3.18 17.87
N ASN A 130 14.20 -2.42 18.43
CA ASN A 130 14.32 -1.00 18.79
C ASN A 130 14.55 -0.03 17.61
N ALA A 131 14.41 -0.47 16.38
CA ALA A 131 14.49 0.39 15.20
C ALA A 131 13.14 1.04 14.87
N ASN A 132 13.17 2.24 14.28
CA ASN A 132 11.98 2.96 13.84
C ASN A 132 12.07 3.23 12.33
N LEU A 133 11.11 2.73 11.57
CA LEU A 133 11.04 2.94 10.14
C LEU A 133 9.78 3.71 9.74
N GLY A 134 9.98 4.86 9.07
CA GLY A 134 8.96 5.49 8.23
C GLY A 134 9.12 5.01 6.78
N PHE A 135 8.09 4.38 6.20
CA PHE A 135 8.12 3.86 4.84
C PHE A 135 7.01 4.48 4.00
N GLY A 136 7.38 5.26 2.99
CA GLY A 136 6.47 5.84 1.99
C GLY A 136 6.50 5.06 0.69
N PHE A 137 5.33 4.79 0.13
CA PHE A 137 5.20 4.25 -1.21
C PHE A 137 4.25 5.12 -2.04
N ILE A 138 4.76 5.71 -3.12
CA ILE A 138 4.03 6.62 -3.98
C ILE A 138 3.93 5.97 -5.37
N ASN A 139 2.72 5.55 -5.75
CA ASN A 139 2.42 4.98 -7.07
C ASN A 139 1.92 6.08 -8.00
N GLU A 140 2.76 6.46 -8.96
CA GLU A 140 2.48 7.42 -10.04
C GLU A 140 2.79 6.79 -11.41
N LEU A 141 2.49 5.51 -11.58
CA LEU A 141 2.60 4.83 -12.88
C LEU A 141 1.66 5.47 -13.91
N ASP A 142 2.03 5.38 -15.18
CA ASP A 142 1.15 5.79 -16.28
C ASP A 142 -0.22 5.11 -16.21
N ALA A 143 -1.25 5.85 -16.63
CA ALA A 143 -2.64 5.45 -16.56
C ALA A 143 -3.01 4.16 -17.33
N ASN A 144 -2.13 3.61 -18.16
CA ASN A 144 -2.32 2.35 -18.88
C ASN A 144 -1.61 1.16 -18.21
N THR A 145 -0.82 1.38 -17.19
CA THR A 145 -0.04 0.34 -16.52
C THR A 145 -0.90 -0.45 -15.53
N LYS A 146 -0.81 -1.78 -15.57
CA LYS A 146 -1.30 -2.63 -14.47
C LYS A 146 -0.22 -2.82 -13.42
N LEU A 147 -0.58 -2.79 -12.15
CA LEU A 147 0.33 -2.99 -11.02
C LEU A 147 -0.07 -4.22 -10.21
N LEU A 148 0.89 -5.12 -9.98
CA LEU A 148 0.83 -6.13 -8.92
C LEU A 148 1.94 -5.81 -7.90
N ARG A 149 1.56 -5.38 -6.70
CA ARG A 149 2.47 -5.13 -5.58
C ARG A 149 2.24 -6.14 -4.49
N CYS A 150 3.32 -6.75 -3.98
CA CYS A 150 3.32 -7.57 -2.79
C CYS A 150 4.34 -7.03 -1.80
N ASP A 151 3.91 -6.83 -0.55
CA ASP A 151 4.81 -6.44 0.54
C ASP A 151 4.81 -7.51 1.62
N ASP A 152 5.99 -7.77 2.20
CA ASP A 152 6.16 -8.67 3.34
C ASP A 152 7.11 -8.02 4.36
N TRP A 153 6.56 -7.59 5.49
CA TRP A 153 7.28 -6.90 6.55
C TRP A 153 7.32 -7.70 7.84
N ILE A 154 8.48 -7.70 8.48
CA ILE A 154 8.68 -8.26 9.82
C ILE A 154 9.10 -7.12 10.74
N VAL A 155 8.35 -6.89 11.81
CA VAL A 155 8.64 -5.89 12.83
C VAL A 155 9.01 -6.63 14.10
N GLU A 156 10.27 -6.48 14.52
CA GLU A 156 10.82 -7.19 15.66
C GLU A 156 10.56 -6.45 16.98
N ARG A 157 11.06 -6.99 18.10
CA ARG A 157 10.77 -6.50 19.45
C ARG A 157 11.06 -5.01 19.64
N ASP A 158 10.10 -4.30 20.23
CA ASP A 158 10.18 -2.86 20.56
C ASP A 158 10.48 -1.97 19.34
N ALA A 159 10.24 -2.49 18.12
CA ALA A 159 10.40 -1.74 16.88
C ALA A 159 9.09 -1.06 16.46
N SER A 160 9.20 0.07 15.78
CA SER A 160 8.07 0.81 15.24
C SER A 160 8.16 0.90 13.71
N PHE A 161 7.05 0.57 13.05
CA PHE A 161 6.90 0.69 11.61
C PHE A 161 5.76 1.63 11.27
N GLU A 162 6.05 2.68 10.50
CA GLU A 162 5.04 3.57 9.95
C GLU A 162 5.03 3.43 8.42
N SER A 163 3.89 3.06 7.85
CA SER A 163 3.76 2.84 6.41
C SER A 163 2.71 3.75 5.80
N ALA A 164 3.08 4.50 4.78
CA ALA A 164 2.17 5.35 4.02
C ALA A 164 2.16 4.95 2.55
N THR A 165 1.00 4.60 2.01
CA THR A 165 0.80 4.34 0.58
C THR A 165 -0.08 5.43 -0.03
N LEU A 166 0.44 6.10 -1.06
CA LEU A 166 -0.32 6.99 -1.95
C LEU A 166 -0.45 6.32 -3.32
N SER A 167 -1.67 5.98 -3.72
CA SER A 167 -1.97 5.30 -4.98
C SER A 167 -2.79 6.21 -5.90
N VAL A 168 -2.11 6.84 -6.86
CA VAL A 168 -2.71 7.80 -7.80
C VAL A 168 -2.44 7.46 -9.28
N GLY A 169 -1.57 6.50 -9.56
CA GLY A 169 -1.21 6.04 -10.91
C GLY A 169 -1.65 4.60 -11.20
N GLY A 170 -1.55 4.20 -12.48
CA GLY A 170 -1.96 2.89 -12.97
C GLY A 170 -3.45 2.78 -13.29
N PHE A 171 -3.81 1.74 -14.04
CA PHE A 171 -5.20 1.48 -14.47
C PHE A 171 -5.88 0.39 -13.63
N ASN A 172 -5.19 -0.70 -13.38
CA ASN A 172 -5.65 -1.82 -12.57
C ASN A 172 -4.53 -2.19 -11.60
N CYS A 173 -4.72 -1.83 -10.35
CA CYS A 173 -3.72 -2.01 -9.31
C CYS A 173 -4.21 -3.04 -8.30
N LYS A 174 -3.39 -4.05 -8.03
CA LYS A 174 -3.58 -5.00 -6.93
C LYS A 174 -2.39 -4.91 -6.00
N SER A 175 -2.66 -4.58 -4.74
CA SER A 175 -1.67 -4.60 -3.67
C SER A 175 -2.04 -5.64 -2.62
N ASP A 176 -1.06 -6.43 -2.18
CA ASP A 176 -1.16 -7.38 -1.08
C ASP A 176 -0.06 -7.05 -0.07
N LEU A 177 -0.45 -6.32 0.98
CA LEU A 177 0.45 -5.71 1.97
C LEU A 177 0.37 -6.47 3.28
N ARG A 178 1.43 -7.18 3.65
CA ARG A 178 1.46 -8.00 4.86
C ARG A 178 2.52 -7.52 5.83
N THR A 179 2.12 -7.40 7.09
CA THR A 179 3.04 -7.06 8.19
C THR A 179 2.88 -8.04 9.33
N THR A 180 3.99 -8.57 9.80
CA THR A 180 4.03 -9.46 10.97
C THR A 180 4.71 -8.72 12.12
N LEU A 181 3.98 -8.51 13.22
CA LEU A 181 4.49 -8.01 14.48
C LEU A 181 5.11 -9.19 15.25
N ASN A 182 6.41 -9.42 15.01
CA ASN A 182 7.16 -10.61 15.44
C ASN A 182 7.99 -10.34 16.70
N GLY A 183 7.50 -9.50 17.59
CA GLY A 183 8.17 -9.24 18.88
C GLY A 183 7.29 -8.43 19.81
N THR A 184 7.39 -8.71 21.11
CA THR A 184 6.70 -7.93 22.14
C THR A 184 7.04 -6.46 22.02
N GLY A 185 6.04 -5.58 22.15
CA GLY A 185 6.20 -4.13 22.07
C GLY A 185 6.35 -3.58 20.64
N SER A 186 6.30 -4.45 19.62
CA SER A 186 6.34 -3.97 18.23
C SER A 186 5.03 -3.29 17.81
N SER A 187 5.14 -2.31 16.93
CA SER A 187 3.99 -1.51 16.52
C SER A 187 3.99 -1.17 15.02
N ILE A 188 2.78 -1.01 14.45
CA ILE A 188 2.59 -0.47 13.11
C ILE A 188 1.52 0.62 13.08
N ARG A 189 1.81 1.71 12.35
CA ARG A 189 0.80 2.65 11.85
C ARG A 189 0.82 2.61 10.34
N GLN A 190 -0.32 2.27 9.76
CA GLN A 190 -0.42 2.14 8.30
C GLN A 190 -1.53 3.02 7.75
N ALA A 191 -1.18 3.81 6.74
CA ALA A 191 -2.11 4.65 6.00
C ALA A 191 -2.09 4.29 4.52
N VAL A 192 -3.28 4.08 3.92
CA VAL A 192 -3.43 3.88 2.48
C VAL A 192 -4.39 4.92 1.94
N THR A 193 -3.92 5.71 0.99
CA THR A 193 -4.72 6.75 0.33
C THR A 193 -4.76 6.49 -1.17
N SER A 194 -5.98 6.53 -1.75
CA SER A 194 -6.18 6.37 -3.19
C SER A 194 -7.09 7.48 -3.75
N HIS A 195 -6.70 8.02 -4.91
CA HIS A 195 -7.54 8.89 -5.73
C HIS A 195 -7.88 8.19 -7.04
N GLY A 196 -9.07 7.61 -7.11
CA GLY A 196 -9.57 6.86 -8.27
C GLY A 196 -10.31 7.77 -9.25
N GLN A 197 -9.90 7.72 -10.53
CA GLN A 197 -10.50 8.49 -11.61
C GLN A 197 -10.82 7.62 -12.83
N GLY A 198 -11.71 8.09 -13.70
CA GLY A 198 -12.07 7.41 -14.93
C GLY A 198 -12.61 6.00 -14.66
N ALA A 199 -11.98 4.97 -15.21
CA ALA A 199 -12.33 3.56 -15.01
C ALA A 199 -11.26 2.77 -14.20
N ARG A 200 -10.45 3.47 -13.43
CA ARG A 200 -9.39 2.88 -12.60
C ARG A 200 -9.96 1.89 -11.59
N HIS A 201 -9.30 0.75 -11.46
CA HIS A 201 -9.57 -0.24 -10.42
C HIS A 201 -8.36 -0.36 -9.48
N ASP A 202 -8.58 -0.15 -8.20
CA ASP A 202 -7.53 -0.14 -7.17
C ASP A 202 -7.97 -1.06 -6.03
N ASP A 203 -7.25 -2.16 -5.81
CA ASP A 203 -7.61 -3.21 -4.85
C ASP A 203 -6.44 -3.43 -3.89
N HIS A 204 -6.61 -3.02 -2.64
CA HIS A 204 -5.64 -3.18 -1.56
C HIS A 204 -6.13 -4.24 -0.57
N HIS A 205 -5.37 -5.32 -0.46
CA HIS A 205 -5.51 -6.31 0.60
C HIS A 205 -4.41 -6.07 1.63
N ILE A 206 -4.78 -5.95 2.90
CA ILE A 206 -3.86 -5.59 3.98
C ILE A 206 -4.00 -6.61 5.10
N GLU A 207 -2.91 -7.26 5.47
CA GLU A 207 -2.86 -8.19 6.60
C GLU A 207 -1.88 -7.68 7.66
N ILE A 208 -2.31 -7.64 8.92
CA ILE A 208 -1.44 -7.35 10.07
C ILE A 208 -1.60 -8.49 11.08
N HIS A 209 -0.49 -9.17 11.38
CA HIS A 209 -0.47 -10.31 12.27
C HIS A 209 0.25 -9.97 13.57
N HIS A 210 -0.46 -9.95 14.69
CA HIS A 210 0.07 -9.81 16.04
C HIS A 210 0.44 -11.20 16.57
N LEU A 211 1.73 -11.55 16.57
CA LEU A 211 2.21 -12.86 17.03
C LEU A 211 2.66 -12.87 18.50
N HIS A 212 2.84 -11.68 19.10
CA HIS A 212 3.32 -11.51 20.48
C HIS A 212 2.48 -10.49 21.23
N GLY A 213 2.48 -10.56 22.56
CA GLY A 213 1.73 -9.64 23.39
C GLY A 213 2.28 -8.22 23.40
N HIS A 214 1.45 -7.26 23.84
CA HIS A 214 1.75 -5.84 23.94
C HIS A 214 2.14 -5.20 22.59
N THR A 215 1.53 -5.67 21.51
CA THR A 215 1.73 -5.12 20.17
C THR A 215 0.58 -4.17 19.79
N ASP A 216 0.89 -3.17 18.97
CA ASP A 216 -0.05 -2.10 18.59
C ASP A 216 -0.16 -1.97 17.06
N SER A 217 -1.39 -1.88 16.54
CA SER A 217 -1.61 -1.60 15.13
C SER A 217 -2.76 -0.62 14.90
N ASP A 218 -2.54 0.36 14.03
CA ASP A 218 -3.56 1.31 13.58
C ASP A 218 -3.50 1.44 12.05
N LEU A 219 -4.57 0.96 11.39
CA LEU A 219 -4.71 0.96 9.93
C LEU A 219 -5.81 1.92 9.50
N VAL A 220 -5.47 2.89 8.68
CA VAL A 220 -6.42 3.83 8.08
C VAL A 220 -6.37 3.74 6.56
N THR A 221 -7.54 3.62 5.92
CA THR A 221 -7.66 3.76 4.47
C THR A 221 -8.66 4.86 4.11
N ASN A 222 -8.25 5.82 3.29
CA ASN A 222 -9.14 6.84 2.73
C ASN A 222 -9.05 6.81 1.20
N ALA A 223 -10.18 6.64 0.52
CA ALA A 223 -10.22 6.66 -0.94
C ALA A 223 -11.28 7.64 -1.46
N ALA A 224 -10.94 8.42 -2.47
CA ALA A 224 -11.90 9.25 -3.20
C ALA A 224 -12.05 8.69 -4.63
N CYS A 225 -13.29 8.42 -5.04
CA CYS A 225 -13.60 7.73 -6.30
C CYS A 225 -14.48 8.59 -7.20
N SER A 226 -14.01 8.88 -8.41
CA SER A 226 -14.73 9.62 -9.43
C SER A 226 -14.89 8.84 -10.75
N GLY A 227 -15.75 9.32 -11.65
CA GLY A 227 -16.03 8.65 -12.91
C GLY A 227 -16.74 7.30 -12.70
N SER A 228 -16.12 6.23 -13.15
CA SER A 228 -16.53 4.84 -12.92
C SER A 228 -15.44 4.03 -12.20
N SER A 229 -14.58 4.72 -11.46
CA SER A 229 -13.50 4.07 -10.71
C SER A 229 -14.05 3.17 -9.61
N HIS A 230 -13.26 2.15 -9.28
CA HIS A 230 -13.61 1.17 -8.28
C HIS A 230 -12.44 0.96 -7.31
N PHE A 231 -12.63 1.34 -6.07
CA PHE A 231 -11.68 1.10 -4.98
C PHE A 231 -12.13 -0.07 -4.12
N VAL A 232 -11.19 -0.91 -3.73
CA VAL A 232 -11.43 -2.02 -2.80
C VAL A 232 -10.36 -1.98 -1.71
N ALA A 233 -10.77 -1.99 -0.46
CA ALA A 233 -9.91 -2.21 0.69
C ALA A 233 -10.43 -3.41 1.48
N THR A 234 -9.61 -4.44 1.61
CA THR A 234 -9.86 -5.57 2.50
C THR A 234 -8.75 -5.58 3.55
N GLY A 235 -9.10 -5.70 4.82
CA GLY A 235 -8.15 -5.70 5.93
C GLY A 235 -8.38 -6.91 6.83
N LEU A 236 -7.33 -7.66 7.13
CA LEU A 236 -7.36 -8.73 8.11
C LEU A 236 -6.36 -8.41 9.22
N LEU A 237 -6.88 -8.12 10.42
CA LEU A 237 -6.07 -8.03 11.64
C LEU A 237 -6.21 -9.35 12.41
N THR A 238 -5.10 -10.04 12.62
CA THR A 238 -5.07 -11.29 13.38
C THR A 238 -4.31 -11.10 14.68
N ILE A 239 -4.92 -11.43 15.81
CA ILE A 239 -4.27 -11.48 17.13
C ILE A 239 -4.15 -12.94 17.53
N ALA A 240 -2.93 -13.46 17.53
CA ALA A 240 -2.63 -14.85 17.80
C ALA A 240 -2.90 -15.24 19.27
N GLU A 241 -3.07 -16.52 19.53
CA GLU A 241 -3.14 -17.05 20.90
C GLU A 241 -1.89 -16.66 21.71
N GLY A 242 -2.08 -16.13 22.93
CA GLY A 242 -1.00 -15.65 23.79
C GLY A 242 -0.45 -14.26 23.44
N ALA A 243 -1.04 -13.56 22.47
CA ALA A 243 -0.69 -12.17 22.16
C ALA A 243 -1.47 -11.15 23.02
N ASP A 244 -1.58 -11.43 24.33
CA ASP A 244 -2.33 -10.61 25.28
C ASP A 244 -1.72 -9.18 25.44
N GLY A 245 -2.55 -8.22 25.82
CA GLY A 245 -2.19 -6.82 25.93
C GLY A 245 -2.02 -6.09 24.60
N SER A 246 -2.43 -6.71 23.49
CA SER A 246 -2.34 -6.09 22.16
C SER A 246 -3.55 -5.20 21.87
N ASP A 247 -3.31 -4.11 21.09
CA ASP A 247 -4.34 -3.19 20.58
C ASP A 247 -4.32 -3.18 19.05
N ALA A 248 -5.48 -3.40 18.41
CA ALA A 248 -5.60 -3.50 16.96
C ALA A 248 -6.79 -2.69 16.45
N GLY A 249 -6.52 -1.62 15.70
CA GLY A 249 -7.51 -0.74 15.10
C GLY A 249 -7.46 -0.68 13.59
N GLN A 250 -8.63 -0.63 12.92
CA GLN A 250 -8.71 -0.33 11.50
C GLN A 250 -9.94 0.50 11.13
N VAL A 251 -9.73 1.50 10.28
CA VAL A 251 -10.81 2.40 9.82
C VAL A 251 -10.70 2.61 8.31
N PHE A 252 -11.76 2.24 7.58
CA PHE A 252 -11.85 2.39 6.13
C PHE A 252 -12.91 3.40 5.76
N ARG A 253 -12.51 4.46 5.05
CA ARG A 253 -13.42 5.55 4.65
C ARG A 253 -13.33 5.78 3.16
N ASN A 254 -14.47 5.93 2.50
CA ASN A 254 -14.53 6.19 1.07
C ASN A 254 -15.43 7.39 0.77
N LEU A 255 -14.98 8.25 -0.13
CA LEU A 255 -15.72 9.37 -0.67
C LEU A 255 -16.11 9.08 -2.12
N LEU A 256 -17.42 9.02 -2.40
CA LEU A 256 -17.95 8.77 -3.73
C LEU A 256 -18.30 10.07 -4.41
N LEU A 257 -17.59 10.42 -5.49
CA LEU A 257 -17.68 11.70 -6.19
C LEU A 257 -18.58 11.62 -7.43
N SER A 258 -19.09 10.44 -7.78
CA SER A 258 -19.97 10.26 -8.94
C SER A 258 -20.85 9.02 -8.78
N GLU A 259 -21.99 8.99 -9.50
CA GLU A 259 -22.98 7.90 -9.42
C GLU A 259 -22.45 6.53 -9.86
N LYS A 260 -21.43 6.49 -10.72
CA LYS A 260 -20.84 5.23 -11.22
C LYS A 260 -19.62 4.79 -10.44
N ALA A 261 -19.10 5.65 -9.56
CA ALA A 261 -17.98 5.31 -8.68
C ALA A 261 -18.42 4.24 -7.66
N ARG A 262 -17.48 3.37 -7.30
CA ARG A 262 -17.70 2.29 -6.35
C ARG A 262 -16.56 2.22 -5.35
N ALA A 263 -16.90 1.84 -4.12
CA ALA A 263 -15.92 1.55 -3.09
C ALA A 263 -16.40 0.40 -2.20
N GLU A 264 -15.51 -0.56 -1.97
CA GLU A 264 -15.72 -1.68 -1.07
C GLU A 264 -14.77 -1.50 0.14
N ALA A 265 -15.32 -1.54 1.34
CA ALA A 265 -14.58 -1.46 2.60
C ALA A 265 -14.90 -2.70 3.43
N ILE A 266 -13.93 -3.61 3.57
CA ILE A 266 -14.15 -4.92 4.19
C ILE A 266 -13.07 -5.13 5.27
N PRO A 267 -13.24 -4.53 6.47
CA PRO A 267 -12.37 -4.80 7.59
C PRO A 267 -12.77 -6.12 8.28
N GLU A 268 -11.79 -6.97 8.55
CA GLU A 268 -11.96 -8.26 9.23
C GLU A 268 -11.04 -8.35 10.45
N LEU A 269 -11.51 -9.01 11.51
CA LEU A 269 -10.76 -9.27 12.73
C LEU A 269 -10.81 -10.77 13.03
N GLU A 270 -9.64 -11.35 13.33
CA GLU A 270 -9.49 -12.69 13.86
C GLU A 270 -8.75 -12.61 15.19
N VAL A 271 -9.47 -12.79 16.28
CA VAL A 271 -8.93 -12.60 17.63
C VAL A 271 -8.93 -13.93 18.36
N LEU A 272 -7.73 -14.43 18.70
CA LEU A 272 -7.51 -15.70 19.36
C LEU A 272 -6.94 -15.55 20.79
N ALA A 273 -6.72 -14.32 21.26
CA ALA A 273 -6.28 -13.98 22.62
C ALA A 273 -7.43 -13.36 23.42
N ASP A 274 -7.35 -13.43 24.76
CA ASP A 274 -8.46 -13.04 25.64
C ASP A 274 -8.36 -11.57 26.11
N ASP A 275 -7.16 -11.10 26.47
CA ASP A 275 -6.94 -9.76 27.02
C ASP A 275 -6.39 -8.81 25.94
N VAL A 276 -7.28 -8.35 25.06
CA VAL A 276 -6.92 -7.47 23.93
C VAL A 276 -7.96 -6.38 23.70
N SER A 277 -7.53 -5.29 23.04
CA SER A 277 -8.41 -4.28 22.45
C SER A 277 -8.41 -4.48 20.94
N ALA A 278 -9.59 -4.61 20.33
CA ALA A 278 -9.71 -4.73 18.88
C ALA A 278 -10.96 -4.01 18.38
N ALA A 279 -10.80 -3.17 17.37
CA ALA A 279 -11.89 -2.39 16.79
C ALA A 279 -11.75 -2.21 15.29
N HIS A 280 -12.88 -2.18 14.58
CA HIS A 280 -12.88 -1.77 13.18
C HIS A 280 -14.07 -0.87 12.84
N GLY A 281 -13.90 -0.07 11.78
CA GLY A 281 -14.96 0.78 11.25
C GLY A 281 -14.87 0.93 9.73
N ALA A 282 -16.02 1.05 9.08
CA ALA A 282 -16.10 1.29 7.65
C ALA A 282 -17.21 2.29 7.32
N ALA A 283 -16.94 3.23 6.42
CA ALA A 283 -17.93 4.18 5.94
C ALA A 283 -17.68 4.55 4.46
N SER A 284 -18.75 4.64 3.70
CA SER A 284 -18.72 5.14 2.32
C SER A 284 -19.86 6.13 2.13
N ALA A 285 -19.56 7.33 1.67
CA ALA A 285 -20.54 8.39 1.51
C ALA A 285 -20.21 9.31 0.32
N PRO A 286 -21.18 9.99 -0.30
CA PRO A 286 -20.91 11.12 -1.18
C PRO A 286 -20.41 12.33 -0.38
N ILE A 287 -19.94 13.36 -1.08
CA ILE A 287 -19.65 14.66 -0.46
C ILE A 287 -20.95 15.22 0.16
N ASP A 288 -20.83 15.74 1.37
CA ASP A 288 -21.95 16.43 2.02
C ASP A 288 -22.29 17.74 1.28
N PRO A 289 -23.52 17.88 0.73
CA PRO A 289 -23.93 19.09 0.03
C PRO A 289 -23.83 20.36 0.88
N SER A 290 -23.94 20.25 2.21
CA SER A 290 -23.83 21.41 3.11
C SER A 290 -22.40 21.93 3.19
N GLN A 291 -21.40 21.05 3.13
CA GLN A 291 -19.99 21.44 3.06
C GLN A 291 -19.67 22.16 1.74
N LEU A 292 -20.15 21.61 0.60
CA LEU A 292 -20.01 22.27 -0.70
C LEU A 292 -20.66 23.67 -0.68
N HIS A 293 -21.92 23.75 -0.24
CA HIS A 293 -22.61 25.01 -0.16
C HIS A 293 -21.88 26.05 0.71
N TYR A 294 -21.35 25.63 1.84
CA TYR A 294 -20.55 26.49 2.72
C TYR A 294 -19.31 27.05 2.00
N LEU A 295 -18.51 26.22 1.34
CA LEU A 295 -17.32 26.67 0.63
C LEU A 295 -17.66 27.58 -0.55
N MET A 296 -18.69 27.26 -1.33
CA MET A 296 -19.17 28.08 -2.43
C MET A 296 -19.69 29.44 -1.94
N SER A 297 -20.34 29.51 -0.77
CA SER A 297 -20.76 30.75 -0.15
C SER A 297 -19.62 31.66 0.30
N ARG A 298 -18.40 31.10 0.40
CA ARG A 298 -17.15 31.82 0.67
C ARG A 298 -16.39 32.24 -0.58
N GLY A 299 -16.99 32.01 -1.77
CA GLY A 299 -16.48 32.49 -3.05
C GLY A 299 -15.67 31.47 -3.85
N LEU A 300 -15.60 30.21 -3.40
CA LEU A 300 -14.99 29.13 -4.18
C LEU A 300 -15.96 28.64 -5.26
N SER A 301 -15.44 28.24 -6.42
CA SER A 301 -16.21 27.51 -7.41
C SER A 301 -16.59 26.10 -6.89
N LEU A 302 -17.51 25.43 -7.57
CA LEU A 302 -17.86 24.05 -7.24
C LEU A 302 -16.65 23.14 -7.28
N GLU A 303 -15.86 23.25 -8.35
CA GLU A 303 -14.66 22.44 -8.59
C GLU A 303 -13.58 22.67 -7.52
N GLU A 304 -13.31 23.92 -7.16
CA GLU A 304 -12.38 24.26 -6.06
C GLU A 304 -12.88 23.73 -4.71
N SER A 305 -14.19 23.79 -4.47
CA SER A 305 -14.81 23.29 -3.23
C SER A 305 -14.69 21.77 -3.13
N GLU A 306 -14.99 21.05 -4.21
CA GLU A 306 -14.84 19.60 -4.27
C GLU A 306 -13.37 19.18 -4.07
N SER A 307 -12.45 19.82 -4.76
CA SER A 307 -11.01 19.56 -4.64
C SER A 307 -10.49 19.80 -3.21
N MET A 308 -10.93 20.86 -2.56
CA MET A 308 -10.56 21.17 -1.18
C MET A 308 -11.06 20.08 -0.20
N ILE A 309 -12.31 19.63 -0.35
CA ILE A 309 -12.86 18.55 0.49
C ILE A 309 -12.11 17.25 0.24
N VAL A 310 -11.90 16.88 -1.03
CA VAL A 310 -11.17 15.67 -1.41
C VAL A 310 -9.75 15.68 -0.86
N ASN A 311 -9.04 16.80 -0.99
CA ASN A 311 -7.68 16.96 -0.46
C ASN A 311 -7.65 16.76 1.06
N GLY A 312 -8.53 17.46 1.78
CA GLY A 312 -8.62 17.33 3.24
C GLY A 312 -8.95 15.91 3.68
N PHE A 313 -9.88 15.25 2.99
CA PHE A 313 -10.30 13.88 3.28
C PHE A 313 -9.17 12.87 3.03
N LEU A 314 -8.43 12.98 1.92
CA LEU A 314 -7.35 12.06 1.60
C LEU A 314 -6.12 12.26 2.50
N ILE A 315 -5.80 13.52 2.84
CA ILE A 315 -4.70 13.84 3.76
C ILE A 315 -4.98 13.34 5.18
N ASP A 316 -6.25 13.30 5.61
CA ASP A 316 -6.63 12.84 6.95
C ASP A 316 -6.17 11.40 7.24
N ALA A 317 -6.04 10.54 6.22
CA ALA A 317 -5.50 9.19 6.39
C ALA A 317 -4.09 9.18 7.00
N PHE A 318 -3.30 10.21 6.75
CA PHE A 318 -1.93 10.31 7.26
C PHE A 318 -1.85 10.91 8.68
N SER A 319 -2.98 11.25 9.30
CA SER A 319 -3.02 11.84 10.64
C SER A 319 -2.66 10.85 11.75
N ASN A 320 -2.74 9.53 11.48
CA ASN A 320 -2.32 8.49 12.40
C ASN A 320 -0.79 8.29 12.46
N LEU A 321 -0.05 8.82 11.48
CA LEU A 321 1.40 8.73 11.42
C LEU A 321 2.05 9.73 12.37
N LYS A 322 3.16 9.33 12.99
CA LYS A 322 3.97 10.15 13.92
C LYS A 322 5.28 10.61 13.27
N ASN A 323 5.68 10.00 12.17
CA ASN A 323 6.88 10.38 11.43
C ASN A 323 6.58 11.61 10.56
N ASP A 324 7.01 12.79 10.99
CA ASP A 324 6.77 14.06 10.29
C ASP A 324 7.39 14.08 8.90
N ALA A 325 8.61 13.53 8.74
CA ALA A 325 9.30 13.49 7.46
C ALA A 325 8.52 12.65 6.43
N LEU A 326 8.03 11.48 6.83
CA LEU A 326 7.17 10.63 5.99
C LEU A 326 5.87 11.34 5.62
N THR A 327 5.20 11.91 6.61
CA THR A 327 3.91 12.60 6.46
C THR A 327 4.03 13.78 5.49
N GLU A 328 5.09 14.57 5.58
CA GLU A 328 5.34 15.69 4.69
C GLU A 328 5.54 15.24 3.23
N GLN A 329 6.30 14.15 3.01
CA GLN A 329 6.54 13.62 1.66
C GLN A 329 5.24 13.19 0.97
N VAL A 330 4.40 12.40 1.66
CA VAL A 330 3.16 11.90 1.06
C VAL A 330 2.10 12.99 0.89
N ARG A 331 2.01 13.95 1.82
CA ARG A 331 1.12 15.11 1.70
C ARG A 331 1.49 16.01 0.54
N THR A 332 2.77 16.33 0.40
CA THR A 332 3.28 17.16 -0.69
C THR A 332 2.96 16.52 -2.05
N ARG A 333 3.20 15.21 -2.22
CA ARG A 333 2.88 14.51 -3.48
C ARG A 333 1.39 14.45 -3.77
N LEU A 334 0.56 14.20 -2.77
CA LEU A 334 -0.90 14.23 -2.94
C LEU A 334 -1.39 15.62 -3.36
N THR A 335 -0.91 16.68 -2.71
CA THR A 335 -1.27 18.05 -3.07
C THR A 335 -0.88 18.38 -4.51
N VAL A 336 0.35 18.05 -4.93
CA VAL A 336 0.82 18.24 -6.31
C VAL A 336 -0.05 17.46 -7.31
N HIS A 337 -0.42 16.22 -6.99
CA HIS A 337 -1.31 15.42 -7.83
C HIS A 337 -2.67 16.10 -8.03
N LEU A 338 -3.32 16.53 -6.95
CA LEU A 338 -4.64 17.17 -7.01
C LEU A 338 -4.61 18.54 -7.72
N GLU A 339 -3.56 19.33 -7.54
CA GLU A 339 -3.39 20.61 -8.29
C GLU A 339 -3.18 20.38 -9.79
N CYS A 340 -2.52 19.30 -10.19
CA CYS A 340 -2.39 18.94 -11.61
C CYS A 340 -3.71 18.55 -12.24
N GLU A 341 -4.59 17.88 -11.48
CA GLU A 341 -5.91 17.49 -11.96
C GLU A 341 -6.85 18.70 -12.15
N LEU A 342 -6.78 19.70 -11.28
CA LEU A 342 -7.57 20.95 -11.43
C LEU A 342 -7.19 21.77 -12.68
N LYS A 343 -6.04 21.51 -13.29
CA LYS A 343 -5.56 22.23 -14.49
C LYS A 343 -5.88 21.51 -15.79
N ARG A 344 -6.46 20.31 -15.73
CA ARG A 344 -6.84 19.48 -16.89
C ARG A 344 -8.30 19.69 -17.24
#